data_c355c01201b39a06bc46a9cd68461c45
#
_entry.id   c355c01201b39a06bc46a9cd68461c45
#
_cell.length_a   1.000
_cell.length_b   1.000
_cell.length_c   1.000
_cell.angle_alpha   90.00
_cell.angle_beta   90.00
_cell.angle_gamma   90.00
#
_symmetry.space_group_name_H-M   'P 1'
#
loop_
_entity.id
_entity.type
_entity.pdbx_description
1 polymer ?
#
loop_
_entity_poly.entity_id
_entity_poly.type
_entity_poly.pdbx_seq_one_letter_code
_entity_poly.pdbx_strand_id
1 'polypeptide(L)'
;MLTRRAFASQVLGSLSLGLLALPGCWKSIEFEGRLIKSVLYTSGGGMTGGGESSELRRQKDGSVTLATRSREWHNSRETGFDYVVDESAFDRFAQIANDYDLLAASKRKDSTLIVYDAPSSSLSFTVMKEDGTYDLDASFRISSNQELTDRDREGFHAVVVALSELAAASEGVEYLEPATMTIVAAGVQHQFTLNESPAAYDLASRCPLEIEIENYADNEKIFHLDEPLDTTDAVPATGEAGTLCYFEPDDDVVVFYKDGEPAEGLYELGRIDHDAMTQYLGEVGPGAASLWSNVSD
;
A
#
# COMPACT_ATOMS: atom_id res chain seq x y z
N MET A 1 -21.84 -13.13 -15.75
CA MET A 1 -22.41 -11.82 -15.37
C MET A 1 -23.04 -11.94 -14.00
N LEU A 2 -22.27 -11.75 -12.95
CA LEU A 2 -22.75 -11.69 -11.58
C LEU A 2 -22.22 -10.39 -10.98
N THR A 3 -23.12 -9.48 -10.75
CA THR A 3 -22.94 -8.12 -10.25
C THR A 3 -22.32 -8.13 -8.84
N ARG A 4 -21.13 -7.52 -8.71
CA ARG A 4 -20.55 -7.16 -7.42
C ARG A 4 -21.42 -6.08 -6.76
N ARG A 5 -22.28 -6.50 -5.87
CA ARG A 5 -22.94 -5.65 -4.86
C ARG A 5 -22.89 -6.37 -3.52
N ALA A 6 -22.54 -5.57 -2.52
CA ALA A 6 -22.73 -5.81 -1.09
C ALA A 6 -21.52 -6.30 -0.29
N PHE A 7 -20.66 -5.37 0.10
CA PHE A 7 -20.13 -5.36 1.46
C PHE A 7 -20.07 -3.93 2.01
N ALA A 8 -21.20 -3.26 2.00
CA ALA A 8 -21.37 -1.99 2.68
C ALA A 8 -22.81 -1.91 3.19
N SER A 9 -23.16 -2.74 4.16
CA SER A 9 -24.36 -2.48 4.95
C SER A 9 -24.42 -3.43 6.15
N GLN A 10 -23.96 -2.94 7.27
CA GLN A 10 -24.56 -3.17 8.58
C GLN A 10 -23.78 -2.41 9.66
N VAL A 11 -23.82 -1.11 9.68
CA VAL A 11 -23.88 -0.31 10.90
C VAL A 11 -24.53 1.03 10.53
N LEU A 12 -25.84 1.05 10.35
CA LEU A 12 -26.64 2.26 10.37
C LEU A 12 -27.57 2.15 11.57
N GLY A 13 -27.05 2.48 12.74
CA GLY A 13 -27.82 2.87 13.92
C GLY A 13 -27.82 4.40 13.98
N SER A 14 -28.96 4.97 13.65
CA SER A 14 -29.25 6.40 13.65
C SER A 14 -28.94 7.07 14.99
N LEU A 15 -27.95 7.95 15.03
CA LEU A 15 -27.85 9.04 15.99
C LEU A 15 -27.64 10.34 15.22
N SER A 16 -28.75 10.96 14.84
CA SER A 16 -28.77 12.33 14.36
C SER A 16 -28.52 13.28 15.52
N LEU A 17 -27.24 13.67 15.71
CA LEU A 17 -26.89 14.85 16.51
C LEU A 17 -26.64 16.01 15.54
N GLY A 18 -27.65 16.93 15.50
CA GLY A 18 -27.54 18.14 14.72
C GLY A 18 -26.36 19.00 15.18
N LEU A 19 -25.39 19.18 14.31
CA LEU A 19 -24.37 20.22 14.45
C LEU A 19 -25.02 21.56 14.09
N LEU A 20 -25.35 22.38 15.10
CA LEU A 20 -25.52 23.81 14.94
C LEU A 20 -24.15 24.43 14.71
N ALA A 21 -23.83 24.76 13.47
CA ALA A 21 -22.66 25.55 13.11
C ALA A 21 -22.87 26.99 13.64
N LEU A 22 -22.17 27.35 14.69
CA LEU A 22 -21.99 28.75 15.10
C LEU A 22 -20.79 29.34 14.33
N PRO A 23 -20.94 30.49 13.65
CA PRO A 23 -19.80 31.17 13.05
C PRO A 23 -19.01 31.93 14.16
N GLY A 24 -17.90 31.43 14.55
CA GLY A 24 -17.02 32.08 15.52
C GLY A 24 -15.62 31.52 15.43
N CYS A 25 -14.63 32.39 15.26
CA CYS A 25 -13.19 32.18 15.24
C CYS A 25 -12.73 30.80 15.75
N TRP A 26 -12.55 29.88 14.84
CA TRP A 26 -11.96 28.58 15.15
C TRP A 26 -10.48 28.84 15.40
N LYS A 27 -10.05 28.91 16.66
CA LYS A 27 -8.67 28.60 16.98
C LYS A 27 -8.51 27.12 16.68
N SER A 28 -7.57 26.76 15.80
CA SER A 28 -7.15 25.38 15.63
C SER A 28 -6.96 24.76 17.01
N ILE A 29 -7.61 23.64 17.27
CA ILE A 29 -7.44 22.93 18.54
C ILE A 29 -6.02 22.40 18.52
N GLU A 30 -5.15 23.08 19.25
CA GLU A 30 -3.75 22.68 19.41
C GLU A 30 -3.73 21.47 20.33
N PHE A 31 -3.20 20.35 19.85
CA PHE A 31 -2.91 19.20 20.69
C PHE A 31 -1.73 19.59 21.61
N GLU A 32 -2.04 20.01 22.84
CA GLU A 32 -1.08 20.58 23.81
C GLU A 32 -0.19 21.69 23.23
N GLY A 33 -0.71 22.55 22.36
CA GLY A 33 0.06 23.61 21.69
C GLY A 33 0.89 23.15 20.49
N ARG A 34 0.56 21.99 19.92
CA ARG A 34 1.26 21.35 18.79
C ARG A 34 0.28 20.99 17.68
N LEU A 35 0.78 20.91 16.44
CA LEU A 35 -0.03 20.54 15.29
C LEU A 35 0.05 19.03 15.01
N ILE A 36 -1.08 18.41 14.73
CA ILE A 36 -1.10 17.03 14.23
C ILE A 36 -0.62 17.02 12.78
N LYS A 37 0.42 16.26 12.47
CA LYS A 37 0.97 16.05 11.14
C LYS A 37 0.20 14.95 10.40
N SER A 38 -0.07 13.84 11.09
CA SER A 38 -0.87 12.76 10.53
C SER A 38 -1.60 11.95 11.60
N VAL A 39 -2.72 11.39 11.18
CA VAL A 39 -3.48 10.37 11.91
C VAL A 39 -3.54 9.14 11.03
N LEU A 40 -2.98 8.02 11.49
CA LEU A 40 -2.94 6.77 10.74
C LEU A 40 -3.65 5.68 11.53
N TYR A 41 -4.65 5.09 10.92
CA TYR A 41 -5.27 3.84 11.34
C TYR A 41 -4.77 2.70 10.46
N THR A 42 -4.48 1.55 11.06
CA THR A 42 -4.20 0.32 10.33
C THR A 42 -4.92 -0.84 11.01
N SER A 43 -5.44 -1.75 10.21
CA SER A 43 -6.00 -3.02 10.68
C SER A 43 -5.58 -4.11 9.72
N GLY A 44 -5.15 -5.25 10.24
CA GLY A 44 -4.72 -6.36 9.39
C GLY A 44 -3.90 -7.37 10.14
N GLY A 45 -3.35 -8.31 9.38
CA GLY A 45 -2.66 -9.47 9.91
C GLY A 45 -3.60 -10.69 9.98
N GLY A 46 -3.20 -11.70 10.71
CA GLY A 46 -3.85 -13.00 10.68
C GLY A 46 -3.36 -13.85 9.50
N MET A 47 -4.02 -14.98 9.28
CA MET A 47 -3.57 -15.98 8.29
C MET A 47 -3.58 -15.48 6.84
N THR A 48 -4.43 -14.51 6.52
CA THR A 48 -4.55 -13.99 5.14
C THR A 48 -3.51 -12.90 4.81
N GLY A 49 -2.96 -12.22 5.84
CA GLY A 49 -2.03 -11.11 5.66
C GLY A 49 -2.63 -9.87 4.98
N GLY A 50 -3.95 -9.88 4.73
CA GLY A 50 -4.67 -8.70 4.23
C GLY A 50 -4.87 -7.64 5.30
N GLY A 51 -5.40 -6.48 4.92
CA GLY A 51 -5.65 -5.41 5.86
C GLY A 51 -6.19 -4.15 5.23
N GLU A 52 -6.44 -3.18 6.08
CA GLU A 52 -6.91 -1.86 5.68
C GLU A 52 -6.14 -0.76 6.41
N SER A 53 -6.04 0.39 5.81
CA SER A 53 -5.50 1.59 6.44
C SER A 53 -6.26 2.85 6.01
N SER A 54 -6.21 3.85 6.88
CA SER A 54 -6.69 5.20 6.58
C SER A 54 -5.71 6.19 7.17
N GLU A 55 -5.13 7.05 6.33
CA GLU A 55 -4.18 8.06 6.74
C GLU A 55 -4.62 9.46 6.35
N LEU A 56 -4.92 10.30 7.34
CA LEU A 56 -5.04 11.74 7.19
C LEU A 56 -3.66 12.37 7.37
N ARG A 57 -3.15 13.13 6.39
CA ARG A 57 -1.79 13.67 6.40
C ARG A 57 -1.72 15.10 5.84
N ARG A 58 -0.93 15.97 6.52
CA ARG A 58 -0.44 17.24 5.94
C ARG A 58 0.71 16.97 5.00
N GLN A 59 0.60 17.42 3.78
CA GLN A 59 1.65 17.33 2.78
C GLN A 59 2.68 18.46 2.96
N LYS A 60 3.79 18.37 2.22
CA LYS A 60 4.86 19.39 2.27
C LYS A 60 4.43 20.73 1.68
N ASP A 61 3.50 20.73 0.75
CA ASP A 61 2.93 21.91 0.09
C ASP A 61 1.82 22.59 0.90
N GLY A 62 1.48 22.05 2.06
CA GLY A 62 0.43 22.53 2.95
C GLY A 62 -0.96 21.93 2.70
N SER A 63 -1.15 21.18 1.62
CA SER A 63 -2.41 20.46 1.40
C SER A 63 -2.61 19.35 2.42
N VAL A 64 -3.88 18.95 2.61
CA VAL A 64 -4.23 17.82 3.49
C VAL A 64 -4.89 16.74 2.65
N THR A 65 -4.40 15.53 2.80
CA THR A 65 -4.94 14.36 2.10
C THR A 65 -5.41 13.31 3.08
N LEU A 66 -6.47 12.61 2.71
CA LEU A 66 -6.88 11.36 3.34
C LEU A 66 -6.68 10.25 2.31
N ALA A 67 -5.90 9.23 2.66
CA ALA A 67 -5.72 8.04 1.86
C ALA A 67 -6.41 6.87 2.56
N THR A 68 -7.25 6.13 1.85
CA THR A 68 -7.80 4.85 2.33
C THR A 68 -7.24 3.74 1.48
N ARG A 69 -6.82 2.64 2.10
CA ARG A 69 -6.21 1.49 1.42
C ARG A 69 -6.82 0.21 1.96
N SER A 70 -6.95 -0.77 1.11
CA SER A 70 -7.41 -2.11 1.44
C SER A 70 -6.67 -3.15 0.61
N ARG A 71 -6.27 -4.23 1.25
CA ARG A 71 -5.60 -5.37 0.64
C ARG A 71 -6.32 -6.64 1.11
N GLU A 72 -6.76 -7.46 0.18
CA GLU A 72 -7.51 -8.69 0.51
C GLU A 72 -6.59 -9.79 1.06
N TRP A 73 -5.42 -9.98 0.42
CA TRP A 73 -4.40 -10.96 0.78
C TRP A 73 -3.02 -10.29 0.81
N HIS A 74 -2.05 -10.89 1.49
CA HIS A 74 -0.70 -10.32 1.63
C HIS A 74 0.02 -10.03 0.30
N ASN A 75 -0.32 -10.76 -0.75
CA ASN A 75 0.25 -10.63 -2.10
C ASN A 75 -0.76 -10.10 -3.15
N SER A 76 -1.94 -9.64 -2.76
CA SER A 76 -2.85 -8.95 -3.67
C SER A 76 -2.50 -7.47 -3.78
N ARG A 77 -2.91 -6.84 -4.88
CA ARG A 77 -2.76 -5.39 -5.08
C ARG A 77 -3.58 -4.62 -4.05
N GLU A 78 -3.00 -3.55 -3.54
CA GLU A 78 -3.71 -2.62 -2.69
C GLU A 78 -4.64 -1.74 -3.52
N THR A 79 -5.87 -1.58 -3.04
CA THR A 79 -6.89 -0.70 -3.64
C THR A 79 -7.33 0.34 -2.63
N GLY A 80 -7.93 1.43 -3.10
CA GLY A 80 -8.45 2.44 -2.20
C GLY A 80 -8.80 3.74 -2.89
N PHE A 81 -8.75 4.82 -2.13
CA PHE A 81 -9.04 6.17 -2.62
C PHE A 81 -8.11 7.19 -1.99
N ASP A 82 -7.79 8.23 -2.75
CA ASP A 82 -7.11 9.43 -2.30
C ASP A 82 -8.09 10.62 -2.35
N TYR A 83 -8.16 11.35 -1.24
CA TYR A 83 -9.05 12.50 -1.08
C TYR A 83 -8.22 13.73 -0.74
N VAL A 84 -8.59 14.89 -1.28
CA VAL A 84 -8.11 16.18 -0.79
C VAL A 84 -9.18 16.72 0.16
N VAL A 85 -8.78 17.05 1.39
CA VAL A 85 -9.70 17.47 2.45
C VAL A 85 -9.26 18.80 3.04
N ASP A 86 -10.18 19.47 3.76
CA ASP A 86 -9.89 20.72 4.43
C ASP A 86 -9.01 20.51 5.67
N GLU A 87 -8.12 21.47 5.95
CA GLU A 87 -7.21 21.42 7.10
C GLU A 87 -7.94 21.30 8.44
N SER A 88 -9.14 21.87 8.55
CA SER A 88 -9.99 21.78 9.75
C SER A 88 -10.40 20.34 10.12
N ALA A 89 -10.19 19.38 9.22
CA ALA A 89 -10.40 17.98 9.54
C ALA A 89 -9.57 17.55 10.76
N PHE A 90 -8.36 18.08 10.94
CA PHE A 90 -7.51 17.75 12.09
C PHE A 90 -8.08 18.22 13.43
N ASP A 91 -8.88 19.28 13.46
CA ASP A 91 -9.49 19.79 14.70
C ASP A 91 -10.37 18.73 15.37
N ARG A 92 -11.10 17.96 14.56
CA ARG A 92 -11.92 16.86 15.05
C ARG A 92 -11.09 15.76 15.69
N PHE A 93 -9.96 15.40 15.10
CA PHE A 93 -9.08 14.37 15.63
C PHE A 93 -8.36 14.83 16.88
N ALA A 94 -7.93 16.10 16.95
CA ALA A 94 -7.39 16.70 18.15
C ALA A 94 -8.41 16.69 19.30
N GLN A 95 -9.66 17.03 19.01
CA GLN A 95 -10.74 17.00 20.00
C GLN A 95 -10.95 15.57 20.54
N ILE A 96 -11.08 14.56 19.66
CA ILE A 96 -11.24 13.17 20.08
C ILE A 96 -10.06 12.72 20.93
N ALA A 97 -8.82 13.03 20.51
CA ALA A 97 -7.62 12.67 21.25
C ALA A 97 -7.59 13.26 22.66
N ASN A 98 -8.04 14.50 22.83
CA ASN A 98 -8.14 15.17 24.13
C ASN A 98 -9.31 14.62 24.96
N ASP A 99 -10.50 14.48 24.39
CA ASP A 99 -11.71 14.03 25.09
C ASP A 99 -11.55 12.64 25.69
N TYR A 100 -10.80 11.77 25.03
CA TYR A 100 -10.54 10.39 25.47
C TYR A 100 -9.16 10.17 26.09
N ASP A 101 -8.33 11.22 26.19
CA ASP A 101 -6.94 11.13 26.69
C ASP A 101 -6.13 10.02 25.99
N LEU A 102 -6.14 10.05 24.64
CA LEU A 102 -5.50 8.99 23.85
C LEU A 102 -3.99 8.91 24.06
N LEU A 103 -3.34 10.01 24.47
CA LEU A 103 -1.93 10.00 24.83
C LEU A 103 -1.68 9.15 26.09
N ALA A 104 -2.56 9.21 27.09
CA ALA A 104 -2.47 8.33 28.25
C ALA A 104 -2.79 6.88 27.88
N ALA A 105 -3.78 6.65 26.97
CA ALA A 105 -4.10 5.33 26.46
C ALA A 105 -2.88 4.68 25.77
N SER A 106 -2.08 5.43 25.04
CA SER A 106 -0.87 4.93 24.38
C SER A 106 0.20 4.37 25.33
N LYS A 107 0.16 4.75 26.59
CA LYS A 107 1.09 4.29 27.64
C LYS A 107 0.61 3.03 28.37
N ARG A 108 -0.52 2.43 27.95
CA ARG A 108 -1.00 1.16 28.49
C ARG A 108 -0.01 0.04 28.13
N LYS A 109 0.09 -0.93 29.03
CA LYS A 109 0.93 -2.11 28.80
C LYS A 109 0.35 -2.98 27.68
N ASP A 110 1.23 -3.68 27.01
CA ASP A 110 0.80 -4.72 26.08
C ASP A 110 0.13 -5.87 26.85
N SER A 111 -0.90 -6.44 26.25
CA SER A 111 -1.58 -7.61 26.78
C SER A 111 -0.60 -8.80 26.82
N THR A 112 -0.60 -9.53 27.92
CA THR A 112 0.16 -10.79 28.04
C THR A 112 -0.48 -11.93 27.26
N LEU A 113 -1.72 -11.77 26.80
CA LEU A 113 -2.42 -12.72 25.93
C LEU A 113 -1.97 -12.52 24.49
N ILE A 114 -1.06 -13.37 24.05
CA ILE A 114 -0.69 -13.46 22.63
C ILE A 114 -1.71 -14.37 21.96
N VAL A 115 -2.58 -13.78 21.14
CA VAL A 115 -3.46 -14.56 20.25
C VAL A 115 -2.76 -14.65 18.90
N TYR A 116 -2.23 -15.82 18.59
CA TYR A 116 -1.66 -16.10 17.27
C TYR A 116 -2.77 -15.99 16.23
N ASP A 117 -2.46 -15.38 15.08
CA ASP A 117 -3.35 -15.22 13.92
C ASP A 117 -4.60 -14.32 14.13
N ALA A 118 -4.69 -13.57 15.23
CA ALA A 118 -5.72 -12.57 15.37
C ALA A 118 -5.35 -11.28 14.59
N PRO A 119 -6.29 -10.69 13.83
CA PRO A 119 -6.06 -9.38 13.24
C PRO A 119 -5.77 -8.35 14.35
N SER A 120 -4.79 -7.52 14.13
CA SER A 120 -4.45 -6.43 15.04
C SER A 120 -4.77 -5.09 14.39
N SER A 121 -5.16 -4.11 15.18
CA SER A 121 -5.33 -2.74 14.72
C SER A 121 -4.50 -1.78 15.52
N SER A 122 -4.09 -0.70 14.87
CA SER A 122 -3.34 0.36 15.52
C SER A 122 -3.77 1.74 15.03
N LEU A 123 -3.59 2.71 15.91
CA LEU A 123 -3.84 4.12 15.67
C LEU A 123 -2.60 4.89 16.05
N SER A 124 -2.08 5.70 15.13
CA SER A 124 -0.89 6.52 15.35
C SER A 124 -1.18 7.99 15.09
N PHE A 125 -0.72 8.84 15.98
CA PHE A 125 -0.72 10.29 15.83
C PHE A 125 0.73 10.76 15.70
N THR A 126 1.04 11.44 14.62
CA THR A 126 2.32 12.14 14.44
C THR A 126 2.11 13.62 14.69
N VAL A 127 2.92 14.21 15.55
CA VAL A 127 2.79 15.58 16.01
C VAL A 127 3.99 16.39 15.59
N MET A 128 3.79 17.67 15.26
CA MET A 128 4.85 18.63 14.91
C MET A 128 4.91 19.75 15.94
N LYS A 129 6.12 20.28 16.11
CA LYS A 129 6.36 21.55 16.79
C LYS A 129 6.02 22.73 15.88
N GLU A 130 5.93 23.94 16.45
CA GLU A 130 5.68 25.17 15.70
C GLU A 130 6.74 25.44 14.60
N ASP A 131 7.97 24.97 14.79
CA ASP A 131 9.06 25.11 13.80
C ASP A 131 8.96 24.08 12.64
N GLY A 132 7.92 23.26 12.62
CA GLY A 132 7.70 22.23 11.59
C GLY A 132 8.52 20.95 11.78
N THR A 133 9.31 20.83 12.84
CA THR A 133 10.02 19.58 13.16
C THR A 133 9.09 18.57 13.85
N TYR A 134 9.40 17.28 13.73
CA TYR A 134 8.63 16.24 14.41
C TYR A 134 8.82 16.31 15.92
N ASP A 135 7.72 16.23 16.66
CA ASP A 135 7.74 16.06 18.09
C ASP A 135 7.53 14.59 18.46
N LEU A 136 8.64 13.89 18.66
CA LEU A 136 8.62 12.45 18.98
C LEU A 136 8.04 12.17 20.37
N ASP A 137 8.15 13.11 21.31
CA ASP A 137 7.64 12.95 22.68
C ASP A 137 6.12 13.09 22.75
N ALA A 138 5.53 13.86 21.80
CA ALA A 138 4.10 14.05 21.69
C ALA A 138 3.44 13.13 20.65
N SER A 139 4.23 12.50 19.78
CA SER A 139 3.74 11.48 18.86
C SER A 139 3.50 10.17 19.63
N PHE A 140 2.40 9.49 19.31
CA PHE A 140 2.02 8.27 20.03
C PHE A 140 1.33 7.25 19.15
N ARG A 141 1.30 6.00 19.62
CA ARG A 141 0.60 4.89 18.99
C ARG A 141 -0.19 4.11 20.03
N ILE A 142 -1.41 3.72 19.67
CA ILE A 142 -2.27 2.81 20.42
C ILE A 142 -2.44 1.54 19.60
N SER A 143 -2.33 0.38 20.22
CA SER A 143 -2.57 -0.92 19.58
C SER A 143 -3.74 -1.63 20.25
N SER A 144 -4.54 -2.35 19.47
CA SER A 144 -5.58 -3.23 20.01
C SER A 144 -5.03 -4.34 20.95
N ASN A 145 -3.71 -4.59 20.87
CA ASN A 145 -3.03 -5.57 21.72
C ASN A 145 -2.65 -5.04 23.11
N GLN A 146 -2.92 -3.76 23.40
CA GLN A 146 -2.71 -3.17 24.71
C GLN A 146 -3.88 -3.47 25.66
N GLU A 147 -3.63 -3.40 26.96
CA GLU A 147 -4.66 -3.50 28.01
C GLU A 147 -5.50 -2.22 28.10
N LEU A 148 -6.30 -1.96 27.03
CA LEU A 148 -7.13 -0.79 26.92
C LEU A 148 -8.36 -0.87 27.83
N THR A 149 -8.70 0.25 28.46
CA THR A 149 -10.00 0.41 29.15
C THR A 149 -11.13 0.56 28.13
N ASP A 150 -12.38 0.47 28.58
CA ASP A 150 -13.53 0.70 27.70
C ASP A 150 -13.52 2.13 27.12
N ARG A 151 -13.15 3.13 27.92
CA ARG A 151 -12.97 4.51 27.47
C ARG A 151 -11.88 4.64 26.39
N ASP A 152 -10.74 3.94 26.56
CA ASP A 152 -9.66 3.95 25.58
C ASP A 152 -10.13 3.34 24.25
N ARG A 153 -10.92 2.23 24.31
CA ARG A 153 -11.54 1.59 23.13
C ARG A 153 -12.57 2.49 22.45
N GLU A 154 -13.41 3.18 23.23
CA GLU A 154 -14.36 4.16 22.70
C GLU A 154 -13.64 5.28 21.94
N GLY A 155 -12.56 5.82 22.50
CA GLY A 155 -11.75 6.87 21.85
C GLY A 155 -11.06 6.36 20.59
N PHE A 156 -10.49 5.16 20.62
CA PHE A 156 -9.93 4.50 19.44
C PHE A 156 -10.98 4.37 18.34
N HIS A 157 -12.16 3.83 18.69
CA HIS A 157 -13.25 3.66 17.72
C HIS A 157 -13.78 5.01 17.19
N ALA A 158 -13.84 6.05 18.00
CA ALA A 158 -14.27 7.38 17.58
C ALA A 158 -13.35 7.96 16.49
N VAL A 159 -12.04 7.72 16.56
CA VAL A 159 -11.10 8.13 15.50
C VAL A 159 -11.36 7.34 14.21
N VAL A 160 -11.54 6.02 14.29
CA VAL A 160 -11.82 5.18 13.11
C VAL A 160 -13.11 5.62 12.42
N VAL A 161 -14.17 5.87 13.19
CA VAL A 161 -15.43 6.39 12.66
C VAL A 161 -15.25 7.76 12.01
N ALA A 162 -14.48 8.65 12.64
CA ALA A 162 -14.19 9.99 12.08
C ALA A 162 -13.44 9.93 10.74
N LEU A 163 -12.48 9.01 10.58
CA LEU A 163 -11.79 8.78 9.30
C LEU A 163 -12.76 8.27 8.23
N SER A 164 -13.62 7.31 8.58
CA SER A 164 -14.61 6.74 7.65
C SER A 164 -15.66 7.78 7.21
N GLU A 165 -16.14 8.61 8.15
CA GLU A 165 -17.10 9.68 7.85
C GLU A 165 -16.47 10.78 6.98
N LEU A 166 -15.19 11.11 7.21
CA LEU A 166 -14.46 12.07 6.39
C LEU A 166 -14.31 11.56 4.95
N ALA A 167 -13.95 10.27 4.77
CA ALA A 167 -13.88 9.64 3.46
C ALA A 167 -15.25 9.65 2.75
N ALA A 168 -16.33 9.29 3.48
CA ALA A 168 -17.67 9.24 2.92
C ALA A 168 -18.23 10.63 2.52
N ALA A 169 -17.73 11.71 3.14
CA ALA A 169 -18.11 13.09 2.85
C ALA A 169 -17.26 13.77 1.77
N SER A 170 -16.22 13.11 1.27
CA SER A 170 -15.24 13.67 0.33
C SER A 170 -15.32 12.99 -1.03
N GLU A 171 -15.00 13.71 -2.10
CA GLU A 171 -14.80 13.12 -3.42
C GLU A 171 -13.39 12.55 -3.50
N GLY A 172 -13.29 11.24 -3.75
CA GLY A 172 -12.02 10.52 -3.83
C GLY A 172 -11.64 10.15 -5.26
N VAL A 173 -10.34 10.10 -5.50
CA VAL A 173 -9.75 9.51 -6.70
C VAL A 173 -9.38 8.07 -6.37
N GLU A 174 -9.80 7.15 -7.23
CA GLU A 174 -9.50 5.72 -7.06
C GLU A 174 -8.00 5.48 -7.12
N TYR A 175 -7.50 4.69 -6.19
CA TYR A 175 -6.12 4.23 -6.13
C TYR A 175 -6.08 2.72 -6.36
N LEU A 176 -5.19 2.32 -7.25
CA LEU A 176 -4.85 0.92 -7.47
C LEU A 176 -3.32 0.82 -7.47
N GLU A 177 -2.77 0.00 -6.59
CA GLU A 177 -1.34 -0.26 -6.55
C GLU A 177 -0.85 -0.78 -7.91
N PRO A 178 0.26 -0.27 -8.46
CA PRO A 178 0.81 -0.80 -9.69
C PRO A 178 0.99 -2.33 -9.64
N ALA A 179 0.74 -2.99 -10.74
CA ALA A 179 1.03 -4.42 -10.86
C ALA A 179 2.55 -4.61 -10.79
N THR A 180 2.98 -5.57 -9.99
CA THR A 180 4.41 -5.86 -9.82
C THR A 180 4.69 -7.35 -9.98
N MET A 181 5.91 -7.63 -10.43
CA MET A 181 6.46 -8.98 -10.50
C MET A 181 7.81 -9.00 -9.79
N THR A 182 8.06 -10.05 -9.02
CA THR A 182 9.31 -10.21 -8.27
C THR A 182 9.97 -11.52 -8.66
N ILE A 183 11.19 -11.44 -9.16
CA ILE A 183 12.09 -12.59 -9.34
C ILE A 183 12.92 -12.74 -8.07
N VAL A 184 12.88 -13.90 -7.44
CA VAL A 184 13.72 -14.25 -6.29
C VAL A 184 14.77 -15.24 -6.74
N ALA A 185 16.01 -14.77 -6.88
CA ALA A 185 17.15 -15.56 -7.36
C ALA A 185 18.34 -15.38 -6.42
N ALA A 186 19.00 -16.48 -6.06
CA ALA A 186 20.16 -16.48 -5.14
C ALA A 186 19.89 -15.73 -3.80
N GLY A 187 18.64 -15.71 -3.33
CA GLY A 187 18.22 -15.01 -2.10
C GLY A 187 18.06 -13.50 -2.25
N VAL A 188 18.14 -12.95 -3.45
CA VAL A 188 17.90 -11.54 -3.77
C VAL A 188 16.58 -11.40 -4.51
N GLN A 189 15.82 -10.36 -4.15
CA GLN A 189 14.55 -10.03 -4.78
C GLN A 189 14.76 -8.90 -5.79
N HIS A 190 14.27 -9.12 -7.01
CA HIS A 190 14.28 -8.14 -8.09
C HIS A 190 12.83 -7.85 -8.48
N GLN A 191 12.33 -6.69 -8.08
CA GLN A 191 10.95 -6.29 -8.32
C GLN A 191 10.86 -5.39 -9.57
N PHE A 192 9.93 -5.72 -10.43
CA PHE A 192 9.57 -4.99 -11.65
C PHE A 192 8.17 -4.42 -11.50
N THR A 193 7.99 -3.16 -11.87
CA THR A 193 6.67 -2.59 -12.11
C THR A 193 6.23 -3.01 -13.50
N LEU A 194 5.10 -3.70 -13.57
CA LEU A 194 4.53 -4.17 -14.84
C LEU A 194 3.86 -3.04 -15.58
N ASN A 195 3.89 -3.12 -16.91
CA ASN A 195 3.00 -2.32 -17.73
C ASN A 195 1.57 -2.95 -17.75
N GLU A 196 0.60 -2.25 -18.32
CA GLU A 196 -0.79 -2.71 -18.31
C GLU A 196 -1.13 -3.55 -19.56
N SER A 197 -0.13 -4.17 -20.21
CA SER A 197 -0.36 -5.01 -21.38
C SER A 197 -0.97 -6.36 -21.00
N PRO A 198 -1.77 -6.99 -21.91
CA PRO A 198 -2.28 -8.34 -21.71
C PRO A 198 -1.17 -9.35 -21.43
N ALA A 199 -0.02 -9.26 -22.12
CA ALA A 199 1.12 -10.15 -21.90
C ALA A 199 1.69 -10.06 -20.46
N ALA A 200 1.80 -8.84 -19.92
CA ALA A 200 2.28 -8.63 -18.54
C ALA A 200 1.31 -9.21 -17.52
N TYR A 201 0.00 -9.00 -17.71
CA TYR A 201 -1.03 -9.57 -16.83
C TYR A 201 -1.17 -11.09 -16.97
N ASP A 202 -1.02 -11.64 -18.18
CA ASP A 202 -1.03 -13.08 -18.41
C ASP A 202 0.12 -13.75 -17.65
N LEU A 203 1.36 -13.25 -17.78
CA LEU A 203 2.49 -13.75 -17.01
C LEU A 203 2.25 -13.62 -15.49
N ALA A 204 1.77 -12.47 -15.04
CA ALA A 204 1.50 -12.21 -13.64
C ALA A 204 0.44 -13.16 -13.04
N SER A 205 -0.61 -13.50 -13.80
CA SER A 205 -1.69 -14.38 -13.37
C SER A 205 -1.24 -15.85 -13.21
N ARG A 206 -0.14 -16.24 -13.88
CA ARG A 206 0.45 -17.57 -13.77
C ARG A 206 1.28 -17.76 -12.49
N CYS A 207 1.60 -16.68 -11.78
CA CYS A 207 2.40 -16.74 -10.54
C CYS A 207 1.59 -17.38 -9.38
N PRO A 208 2.28 -18.07 -8.44
CA PRO A 208 3.72 -18.26 -8.35
C PRO A 208 4.26 -19.32 -9.32
N LEU A 209 5.46 -19.08 -9.88
CA LEU A 209 6.15 -20.02 -10.75
C LEU A 209 7.56 -20.33 -10.21
N GLU A 210 7.96 -21.59 -10.32
CA GLU A 210 9.38 -21.98 -10.20
C GLU A 210 10.00 -21.96 -11.58
N ILE A 211 11.09 -21.25 -11.74
CA ILE A 211 11.78 -21.02 -13.03
C ILE A 211 13.24 -21.40 -12.96
N GLU A 212 13.83 -21.71 -14.09
CA GLU A 212 15.28 -21.88 -14.25
C GLU A 212 15.81 -20.70 -15.05
N ILE A 213 16.66 -19.89 -14.43
CA ILE A 213 17.27 -18.73 -15.08
C ILE A 213 18.54 -19.17 -15.80
N GLU A 214 18.69 -18.75 -17.04
CA GLU A 214 19.87 -18.94 -17.85
C GLU A 214 20.51 -17.58 -18.21
N ASN A 215 21.81 -17.62 -18.54
CA ASN A 215 22.48 -16.47 -19.12
C ASN A 215 22.35 -16.54 -20.64
N TYR A 216 21.95 -15.45 -21.25
CA TYR A 216 22.01 -15.31 -22.70
C TYR A 216 22.88 -14.12 -23.08
N ALA A 217 23.83 -14.34 -23.98
CA ALA A 217 24.89 -13.38 -24.29
C ALA A 217 25.57 -12.83 -23.00
N ASP A 218 25.89 -11.54 -22.94
CA ASP A 218 26.49 -10.86 -21.80
C ASP A 218 25.65 -9.70 -21.25
N ASN A 219 24.37 -9.68 -21.60
CA ASN A 219 23.42 -8.60 -21.30
C ASN A 219 22.04 -9.07 -20.83
N GLU A 220 21.73 -10.37 -20.89
CA GLU A 220 20.40 -10.90 -20.65
C GLU A 220 20.39 -12.08 -19.67
N LYS A 221 19.31 -12.17 -18.91
CA LYS A 221 18.86 -13.37 -18.22
C LYS A 221 17.56 -13.82 -18.88
N ILE A 222 17.44 -15.11 -19.15
CA ILE A 222 16.24 -15.66 -19.78
C ILE A 222 15.68 -16.82 -18.95
N PHE A 223 14.39 -17.07 -19.10
CA PHE A 223 13.72 -18.30 -18.70
C PHE A 223 12.58 -18.60 -19.66
N HIS A 224 12.36 -19.89 -19.91
CA HIS A 224 11.36 -20.37 -20.84
C HIS A 224 9.99 -20.53 -20.17
N LEU A 225 8.93 -20.26 -20.93
CA LEU A 225 7.56 -20.55 -20.54
C LEU A 225 7.05 -21.80 -21.27
N ASP A 226 6.25 -22.61 -20.55
CA ASP A 226 5.61 -23.80 -21.15
C ASP A 226 4.51 -23.44 -22.15
N GLU A 227 3.93 -22.25 -22.01
CA GLU A 227 2.83 -21.76 -22.86
C GLU A 227 3.10 -20.28 -23.25
N PRO A 228 2.81 -19.87 -24.50
CA PRO A 228 2.99 -18.49 -24.95
C PRO A 228 2.13 -17.51 -24.16
N LEU A 229 2.56 -16.25 -24.09
CA LEU A 229 1.78 -15.15 -23.53
C LEU A 229 0.82 -14.56 -24.58
N ASP A 230 -0.25 -13.91 -24.10
CA ASP A 230 -1.14 -13.12 -24.95
C ASP A 230 -0.46 -11.82 -25.35
N THR A 231 0.07 -11.76 -26.57
CA THR A 231 0.77 -10.59 -27.14
C THR A 231 -0.16 -9.59 -27.81
N THR A 232 -1.49 -9.73 -27.65
CA THR A 232 -2.46 -8.76 -28.18
C THR A 232 -2.18 -7.37 -27.57
N ASP A 233 -2.01 -6.36 -28.43
CA ASP A 233 -1.68 -4.99 -28.02
C ASP A 233 -0.41 -4.86 -27.15
N ALA A 234 0.52 -5.82 -27.24
CA ALA A 234 1.77 -5.80 -26.48
C ALA A 234 2.66 -4.63 -26.92
N VAL A 235 3.44 -4.08 -25.99
CA VAL A 235 4.31 -2.93 -26.20
C VAL A 235 5.67 -3.41 -26.72
N PRO A 236 6.11 -3.02 -27.95
CA PRO A 236 7.45 -3.38 -28.43
C PRO A 236 8.54 -2.88 -27.48
N ALA A 237 9.52 -3.74 -27.18
CA ALA A 237 10.62 -3.40 -26.29
C ALA A 237 11.79 -2.76 -27.05
N THR A 238 12.50 -1.88 -26.35
CA THR A 238 13.74 -1.25 -26.86
C THR A 238 15.00 -2.01 -26.48
N GLY A 239 14.93 -2.96 -25.53
CA GLY A 239 16.09 -3.71 -25.01
C GLY A 239 16.91 -2.92 -24.00
N GLU A 240 16.37 -1.85 -23.40
CA GLU A 240 17.10 -1.09 -22.38
C GLU A 240 17.34 -1.92 -21.10
N ALA A 241 18.49 -1.68 -20.46
CA ALA A 241 18.80 -2.28 -19.17
C ALA A 241 17.70 -1.98 -18.13
N GLY A 242 17.36 -2.99 -17.32
CA GLY A 242 16.29 -2.90 -16.32
C GLY A 242 14.91 -3.26 -16.85
N THR A 243 14.77 -3.67 -18.13
CA THR A 243 13.49 -4.12 -18.68
C THR A 243 13.26 -5.60 -18.49
N LEU A 244 12.05 -5.98 -18.16
CA LEU A 244 11.49 -7.31 -18.24
C LEU A 244 10.71 -7.40 -19.56
N CYS A 245 11.03 -8.35 -20.40
CA CYS A 245 10.48 -8.51 -21.73
C CYS A 245 10.00 -9.94 -21.97
N TYR A 246 9.22 -10.11 -23.03
CA TYR A 246 8.85 -11.41 -23.59
C TYR A 246 9.28 -11.47 -25.04
N PHE A 247 9.99 -12.52 -25.41
CA PHE A 247 10.40 -12.81 -26.77
C PHE A 247 9.52 -13.91 -27.34
N GLU A 248 8.53 -13.52 -28.12
CA GLU A 248 7.47 -14.39 -28.65
C GLU A 248 8.00 -15.57 -29.50
N PRO A 249 9.06 -15.41 -30.35
CA PRO A 249 9.51 -16.52 -31.19
C PRO A 249 9.99 -17.77 -30.45
N ASP A 250 10.49 -17.61 -29.24
CA ASP A 250 11.05 -18.71 -28.44
C ASP A 250 10.31 -18.95 -27.11
N ASP A 251 9.21 -18.21 -26.86
CA ASP A 251 8.42 -18.21 -25.60
C ASP A 251 9.27 -17.86 -24.36
N ASP A 252 10.26 -16.98 -24.53
CA ASP A 252 11.19 -16.61 -23.50
C ASP A 252 10.80 -15.33 -22.76
N VAL A 253 10.90 -15.34 -21.45
CA VAL A 253 10.96 -14.11 -20.67
C VAL A 253 12.41 -13.67 -20.53
N VAL A 254 12.68 -12.44 -20.92
CA VAL A 254 14.01 -11.85 -21.01
C VAL A 254 14.14 -10.70 -20.03
N VAL A 255 15.20 -10.71 -19.25
CA VAL A 255 15.53 -9.59 -18.34
C VAL A 255 16.85 -8.97 -18.78
N PHE A 256 16.80 -7.73 -19.27
CA PHE A 256 18.01 -6.99 -19.65
C PHE A 256 18.68 -6.40 -18.41
N TYR A 257 19.91 -6.80 -18.11
CA TYR A 257 20.76 -6.19 -17.08
C TYR A 257 21.81 -5.24 -17.64
N LYS A 258 21.96 -5.20 -18.96
CA LYS A 258 22.67 -4.20 -19.77
C LYS A 258 21.84 -3.95 -21.04
N ASP A 259 22.12 -2.83 -21.69
CA ASP A 259 21.44 -2.50 -22.95
C ASP A 259 21.64 -3.61 -23.98
N GLY A 260 20.56 -3.97 -24.64
CA GLY A 260 20.47 -4.87 -25.77
C GLY A 260 19.93 -4.14 -27.00
N GLU A 261 19.60 -4.89 -28.02
CA GLU A 261 19.04 -4.36 -29.26
C GLU A 261 17.53 -4.70 -29.33
N PRO A 262 16.71 -3.81 -29.91
CA PRO A 262 15.31 -4.15 -30.19
C PRO A 262 15.23 -5.28 -31.24
N ALA A 263 14.28 -6.19 -31.05
CA ALA A 263 14.04 -7.31 -31.96
C ALA A 263 12.55 -7.40 -32.30
N GLU A 264 12.24 -7.94 -33.49
CA GLU A 264 10.87 -8.29 -33.86
C GLU A 264 10.36 -9.42 -32.95
N GLY A 265 9.18 -9.25 -32.37
CA GLY A 265 8.61 -10.20 -31.40
C GLY A 265 9.13 -10.03 -29.98
N LEU A 266 9.92 -8.99 -29.69
CA LEU A 266 10.32 -8.62 -28.34
C LEU A 266 9.37 -7.55 -27.78
N TYR A 267 8.70 -7.89 -26.66
CA TYR A 267 7.68 -7.03 -26.03
C TYR A 267 8.05 -6.71 -24.59
N GLU A 268 7.89 -5.43 -24.21
CA GLU A 268 8.11 -5.00 -22.82
C GLU A 268 6.93 -5.41 -21.92
N LEU A 269 7.23 -6.04 -20.79
CA LEU A 269 6.28 -6.41 -19.77
C LEU A 269 6.35 -5.49 -18.55
N GLY A 270 7.52 -4.92 -18.28
CA GLY A 270 7.73 -4.05 -17.13
C GLY A 270 9.17 -3.60 -16.96
N ARG A 271 9.40 -2.81 -15.89
CA ARG A 271 10.71 -2.23 -15.58
C ARG A 271 11.04 -2.34 -14.10
N ILE A 272 12.32 -2.48 -13.80
CA ILE A 272 12.83 -2.39 -12.45
C ILE A 272 12.99 -0.92 -12.05
N ASP A 273 12.54 -0.58 -10.84
CA ASP A 273 12.47 0.82 -10.39
C ASP A 273 13.82 1.40 -9.95
N HIS A 274 14.88 0.59 -9.92
CA HIS A 274 16.18 0.98 -9.36
C HIS A 274 17.36 0.50 -10.18
N ASP A 275 18.16 1.42 -10.72
CA ASP A 275 19.39 1.15 -11.49
C ASP A 275 20.39 0.24 -10.75
N ALA A 276 20.50 0.37 -9.42
CA ALA A 276 21.35 -0.48 -8.60
C ALA A 276 20.95 -1.96 -8.64
N MET A 277 19.64 -2.25 -8.75
CA MET A 277 19.13 -3.62 -8.82
C MET A 277 19.44 -4.29 -10.16
N THR A 278 19.50 -3.50 -11.24
CA THR A 278 19.89 -3.98 -12.57
C THR A 278 21.31 -4.54 -12.57
N GLN A 279 22.23 -3.89 -11.87
CA GLN A 279 23.62 -4.38 -11.74
C GLN A 279 23.65 -5.74 -11.02
N TYR A 280 22.89 -5.92 -9.93
CA TYR A 280 22.85 -7.19 -9.20
C TYR A 280 22.26 -8.34 -10.01
N LEU A 281 21.33 -8.09 -10.92
CA LEU A 281 20.84 -9.11 -11.85
C LEU A 281 21.96 -9.70 -12.72
N GLY A 282 22.90 -8.86 -13.17
CA GLY A 282 24.07 -9.33 -13.92
C GLY A 282 24.97 -10.28 -13.12
N GLU A 283 24.98 -10.17 -11.78
CA GLU A 283 25.77 -11.01 -10.88
C GLU A 283 25.08 -12.33 -10.53
N VAL A 284 23.77 -12.46 -10.77
CA VAL A 284 23.01 -13.70 -10.55
C VAL A 284 23.52 -14.77 -11.53
N GLY A 285 23.99 -15.89 -11.01
CA GLY A 285 24.33 -17.06 -11.82
C GLY A 285 23.10 -17.77 -12.38
N PRO A 286 23.27 -18.63 -13.40
CA PRO A 286 22.18 -19.48 -13.85
C PRO A 286 21.73 -20.44 -12.73
N GLY A 287 20.46 -20.79 -12.70
CA GLY A 287 19.90 -21.74 -11.73
C GLY A 287 18.47 -21.43 -11.33
N ALA A 288 17.98 -22.18 -10.34
CA ALA A 288 16.61 -22.11 -9.87
C ALA A 288 16.28 -20.73 -9.24
N ALA A 289 15.12 -20.24 -9.59
CA ALA A 289 14.54 -19.01 -9.05
C ALA A 289 13.01 -19.15 -8.92
N SER A 290 12.38 -18.26 -8.20
CA SER A 290 10.92 -18.19 -8.12
C SER A 290 10.39 -16.84 -8.58
N LEU A 291 9.23 -16.86 -9.22
CA LEU A 291 8.54 -15.72 -9.75
C LEU A 291 7.23 -15.51 -8.97
N TRP A 292 7.03 -14.29 -8.49
CA TRP A 292 5.86 -13.88 -7.71
C TRP A 292 5.23 -12.63 -8.31
N SER A 293 3.93 -12.47 -8.12
CA SER A 293 3.17 -11.29 -8.54
C SER A 293 2.25 -10.81 -7.43
N ASN A 294 1.92 -9.51 -7.42
CA ASN A 294 0.83 -8.96 -6.62
C ASN A 294 -0.52 -8.93 -7.38
N VAL A 295 -0.56 -9.47 -8.59
CA VAL A 295 -1.80 -9.68 -9.35
C VAL A 295 -2.38 -11.01 -8.89
N SER A 296 -3.56 -10.99 -8.26
CA SER A 296 -4.33 -12.19 -7.91
C SER A 296 -5.58 -12.27 -8.78
N ASP A 297 -5.91 -13.49 -9.21
CA ASP A 297 -7.20 -13.75 -9.87
C ASP A 297 -8.41 -13.49 -8.94
#